data_69e59dafc9a1a9f423d3ecba7dc2758a
#
_entry.id   69e59dafc9a1a9f423d3ecba7dc2758a
#
_cell.length_a   1.000
_cell.length_b   1.000
_cell.length_c   1.000
_cell.angle_alpha   90.00
_cell.angle_beta   90.00
_cell.angle_gamma   90.00
#
_symmetry.space_group_name_H-M   'P 1'
#
loop_
_entity.id
_entity.type
_entity.pdbx_description
1 polymer ?
#
loop_
_entity_poly.entity_id
_entity_poly.type
_entity_poly.pdbx_seq_one_letter_code
_entity_poly.pdbx_strand_id
1 'polypeptide(L)'
;MKIGISCYPTYGGSGVVATELGKNLAFRGHEIHFITYALPYRLNEFHENIFYHEVKVPEYPLFEYPPYALALATKMADIALNEKLDLIHAHYAIPHAISAYMAKQMVIDKHPLKIITTLHGTDITLVGADASFMRITQYSINNSDAVTAVSEYLKNETNKIFSPNLPIEVIYNFISEHPMQQKMCDNLRKKLSPDGAPILVHLSNFRPVKRVKDVIEIARKVLTKIPIRLVMIGDGPERYDTEKLAREYCISDKVIFMGKQEEIYLVLSAADVFLLPSGLESFGLAALEAMSCGVPCITSDAGGLPEVNRHGVCGYIAPLGDTDKMSEYVIKILEDPSLKKELSRNARNHAFKNFHDDIIIPKYLDLYQKVLNLE
;
A
#
# COMPACT_ATOMS: atom_id res chain seq x y z
N MET A 1 -1.19 -25.33 2.94
CA MET A 1 -1.58 -24.97 1.56
C MET A 1 -0.35 -24.53 0.79
N LYS A 2 -0.33 -24.79 -0.51
CA LYS A 2 0.65 -24.27 -1.45
C LYS A 2 0.05 -23.12 -2.26
N ILE A 3 0.55 -21.92 -2.07
CA ILE A 3 -0.09 -20.70 -2.54
C ILE A 3 0.84 -19.96 -3.50
N GLY A 4 0.39 -19.75 -4.75
CA GLY A 4 1.04 -18.83 -5.67
C GLY A 4 0.63 -17.38 -5.36
N ILE A 5 1.58 -16.47 -5.25
CA ILE A 5 1.31 -15.03 -5.11
C ILE A 5 1.90 -14.29 -6.30
N SER A 6 1.06 -13.50 -6.99
CA SER A 6 1.50 -12.64 -8.08
C SER A 6 1.13 -11.18 -7.81
N CYS A 7 2.12 -10.30 -7.91
CA CYS A 7 1.99 -8.87 -7.63
C CYS A 7 3.00 -8.06 -8.44
N TYR A 8 2.88 -6.73 -8.40
CA TYR A 8 3.98 -5.86 -8.83
C TYR A 8 5.08 -5.85 -7.75
N PRO A 9 6.30 -6.27 -8.06
CA PRO A 9 7.42 -6.34 -7.10
C PRO A 9 8.05 -4.96 -6.87
N THR A 10 7.23 -3.96 -6.54
CA THR A 10 7.66 -2.56 -6.46
C THR A 10 7.45 -1.98 -5.06
N TYR A 11 8.04 -0.80 -4.80
CA TYR A 11 7.86 0.00 -3.58
C TYR A 11 6.41 0.48 -3.34
N GLY A 12 5.46 0.17 -4.22
CA GLY A 12 4.07 0.54 -4.06
C GLY A 12 3.39 -0.25 -2.94
N GLY A 13 2.35 0.33 -2.32
CA GLY A 13 1.63 -0.28 -1.21
C GLY A 13 1.12 -1.69 -1.50
N SER A 14 0.65 -1.97 -2.73
CA SER A 14 0.19 -3.30 -3.14
C SER A 14 1.28 -4.37 -3.13
N GLY A 15 2.50 -4.02 -3.61
CA GLY A 15 3.65 -4.93 -3.57
C GLY A 15 4.08 -5.25 -2.14
N VAL A 16 4.11 -4.23 -1.27
CA VAL A 16 4.38 -4.40 0.16
C VAL A 16 3.36 -5.33 0.80
N VAL A 17 2.06 -5.07 0.59
CA VAL A 17 0.98 -5.90 1.17
C VAL A 17 1.08 -7.36 0.70
N ALA A 18 1.30 -7.59 -0.60
CA ALA A 18 1.45 -8.94 -1.14
C ALA A 18 2.65 -9.69 -0.53
N THR A 19 3.78 -8.99 -0.37
CA THR A 19 5.00 -9.58 0.23
C THR A 19 4.80 -9.90 1.71
N GLU A 20 4.26 -8.94 2.48
CA GLU A 20 4.01 -9.16 3.92
C GLU A 20 2.93 -10.23 4.15
N LEU A 21 1.91 -10.32 3.28
CA LEU A 21 0.95 -11.42 3.31
C LEU A 21 1.64 -12.77 3.10
N GLY A 22 2.48 -12.90 2.07
CA GLY A 22 3.22 -14.13 1.81
C GLY A 22 4.14 -14.52 2.96
N LYS A 23 4.89 -13.58 3.55
CA LYS A 23 5.73 -13.82 4.74
C LYS A 23 4.92 -14.32 5.93
N ASN A 24 3.80 -13.68 6.21
CA ASN A 24 2.90 -14.05 7.30
C ASN A 24 2.27 -15.45 7.10
N LEU A 25 1.90 -15.80 5.87
CA LEU A 25 1.39 -17.13 5.53
C LEU A 25 2.50 -18.21 5.66
N ALA A 26 3.71 -17.90 5.19
CA ALA A 26 4.86 -18.80 5.30
C ALA A 26 5.23 -19.07 6.77
N PHE A 27 5.21 -18.03 7.60
CA PHE A 27 5.42 -18.15 9.07
C PHE A 27 4.37 -19.06 9.73
N ARG A 28 3.15 -19.11 9.18
CA ARG A 28 2.07 -20.00 9.65
C ARG A 28 2.10 -21.41 9.01
N GLY A 29 3.20 -21.76 8.34
CA GLY A 29 3.46 -23.10 7.79
C GLY A 29 2.85 -23.34 6.40
N HIS A 30 2.47 -22.32 5.67
CA HIS A 30 2.06 -22.43 4.26
C HIS A 30 3.27 -22.29 3.34
N GLU A 31 3.26 -23.01 2.21
CA GLU A 31 4.28 -22.92 1.17
C GLU A 31 3.89 -21.84 0.16
N ILE A 32 4.74 -20.83 -0.01
CA ILE A 32 4.45 -19.61 -0.78
C ILE A 32 5.36 -19.53 -2.02
N HIS A 33 4.77 -19.38 -3.17
CA HIS A 33 5.45 -19.24 -4.46
C HIS A 33 5.20 -17.85 -5.04
N PHE A 34 6.15 -16.94 -4.90
CA PHE A 34 6.06 -15.65 -5.58
C PHE A 34 6.38 -15.79 -7.06
N ILE A 35 5.45 -15.38 -7.94
CA ILE A 35 5.56 -15.46 -9.40
C ILE A 35 5.51 -14.04 -9.95
N THR A 36 6.68 -13.43 -10.19
CA THR A 36 6.85 -12.02 -10.52
C THR A 36 8.05 -11.79 -11.43
N TYR A 37 8.18 -10.63 -12.07
CA TYR A 37 9.31 -10.31 -12.98
C TYR A 37 10.60 -9.85 -12.27
N ALA A 38 10.54 -9.58 -10.98
CA ALA A 38 11.68 -9.25 -10.14
C ALA A 38 11.40 -9.70 -8.71
N LEU A 39 12.42 -9.80 -7.87
CA LEU A 39 12.26 -10.16 -6.47
C LEU A 39 11.32 -9.15 -5.78
N PRO A 40 10.27 -9.62 -5.08
CA PRO A 40 9.36 -8.72 -4.37
C PRO A 40 10.07 -7.83 -3.36
N TYR A 41 9.64 -6.57 -3.31
CA TYR A 41 10.15 -5.61 -2.32
C TYR A 41 9.92 -6.11 -0.89
N ARG A 42 10.90 -5.97 -0.01
CA ARG A 42 10.95 -6.52 1.37
C ARG A 42 11.10 -8.06 1.45
N LEU A 43 11.40 -8.74 0.34
CA LEU A 43 11.74 -10.16 0.34
C LEU A 43 13.25 -10.35 0.17
N ASN A 44 14.05 -9.73 1.02
CA ASN A 44 15.51 -9.70 0.97
C ASN A 44 16.18 -10.65 1.98
N GLU A 45 15.39 -11.36 2.80
CA GLU A 45 15.86 -12.34 3.76
C GLU A 45 15.42 -13.75 3.36
N PHE A 46 16.17 -14.74 3.84
CA PHE A 46 15.81 -16.16 3.63
C PHE A 46 14.57 -16.53 4.46
N HIS A 47 13.63 -17.23 3.83
CA HIS A 47 12.45 -17.81 4.45
C HIS A 47 12.28 -19.26 3.96
N GLU A 48 12.23 -20.21 4.88
CA GLU A 48 12.18 -21.64 4.58
C GLU A 48 11.04 -22.07 3.64
N ASN A 49 9.85 -21.45 3.79
CA ASN A 49 8.65 -21.79 3.04
C ASN A 49 8.32 -20.78 1.93
N ILE A 50 9.28 -19.99 1.46
CA ILE A 50 9.07 -19.03 0.38
C ILE A 50 9.97 -19.33 -0.79
N PHE A 51 9.36 -19.46 -1.97
CA PHE A 51 10.01 -19.72 -3.24
C PHE A 51 9.77 -18.57 -4.20
N TYR A 52 10.79 -18.18 -4.94
CA TYR A 52 10.69 -17.11 -5.93
C TYR A 52 10.85 -17.69 -7.35
N HIS A 53 9.92 -17.33 -8.22
CA HIS A 53 9.89 -17.74 -9.62
C HIS A 53 9.88 -16.50 -10.53
N GLU A 54 11.02 -16.25 -11.15
CA GLU A 54 11.13 -15.12 -12.07
C GLU A 54 10.37 -15.36 -13.37
N VAL A 55 9.58 -14.37 -13.77
CA VAL A 55 8.89 -14.32 -15.07
C VAL A 55 9.76 -13.55 -16.04
N LYS A 56 10.42 -14.27 -16.96
CA LYS A 56 11.22 -13.67 -18.01
C LYS A 56 10.38 -13.52 -19.27
N VAL A 57 10.43 -12.34 -19.86
CA VAL A 57 9.83 -12.09 -21.17
C VAL A 57 10.96 -11.93 -22.18
N PRO A 58 11.08 -12.82 -23.17
CA PRO A 58 12.13 -12.69 -24.17
C PRO A 58 11.93 -11.43 -25.00
N GLU A 59 13.04 -10.74 -25.29
CA GLU A 59 13.05 -9.67 -26.28
C GLU A 59 12.89 -10.27 -27.68
N TYR A 60 11.90 -9.81 -28.42
CA TYR A 60 11.68 -10.20 -29.80
C TYR A 60 11.40 -8.96 -30.64
N PRO A 61 12.12 -8.73 -31.74
CA PRO A 61 12.07 -7.46 -32.49
C PRO A 61 10.68 -7.04 -33.00
N LEU A 62 9.76 -8.00 -33.16
CA LEU A 62 8.39 -7.71 -33.59
C LEU A 62 7.44 -7.36 -32.46
N PHE A 63 7.88 -7.49 -31.21
CA PHE A 63 7.10 -7.06 -30.06
C PHE A 63 7.44 -5.60 -29.74
N GLU A 64 6.59 -4.68 -30.12
CA GLU A 64 6.70 -3.27 -29.71
C GLU A 64 6.67 -3.16 -28.17
N TYR A 65 5.81 -3.96 -27.53
CA TYR A 65 5.72 -4.08 -26.07
C TYR A 65 5.84 -5.56 -25.68
N PRO A 66 6.72 -5.91 -24.71
CA PRO A 66 6.85 -7.27 -24.23
C PRO A 66 5.51 -7.79 -23.68
N PRO A 67 5.00 -8.96 -24.13
CA PRO A 67 3.70 -9.50 -23.71
C PRO A 67 3.76 -10.17 -22.32
N TYR A 68 4.02 -9.37 -21.30
CA TYR A 68 4.23 -9.83 -19.92
C TYR A 68 3.08 -10.72 -19.39
N ALA A 69 1.83 -10.35 -19.66
CA ALA A 69 0.68 -11.11 -19.18
C ALA A 69 0.65 -12.56 -19.70
N LEU A 70 1.08 -12.78 -20.95
CA LEU A 70 1.15 -14.12 -21.56
C LEU A 70 2.29 -14.95 -20.95
N ALA A 71 3.46 -14.34 -20.75
CA ALA A 71 4.59 -15.00 -20.10
C ALA A 71 4.27 -15.35 -18.63
N LEU A 72 3.59 -14.44 -17.93
CA LEU A 72 3.13 -14.65 -16.56
C LEU A 72 2.13 -15.82 -16.49
N ALA A 73 1.15 -15.89 -17.39
CA ALA A 73 0.17 -16.98 -17.44
C ALA A 73 0.84 -18.34 -17.66
N THR A 74 1.79 -18.42 -18.59
CA THR A 74 2.54 -19.66 -18.84
C THR A 74 3.34 -20.07 -17.61
N LYS A 75 4.06 -19.12 -16.99
CA LYS A 75 4.85 -19.40 -15.78
C LYS A 75 3.96 -19.84 -14.61
N MET A 76 2.80 -19.22 -14.42
CA MET A 76 1.82 -19.63 -13.42
C MET A 76 1.32 -21.07 -13.65
N ALA A 77 1.02 -21.42 -14.91
CA ALA A 77 0.58 -22.77 -15.26
C ALA A 77 1.66 -23.82 -14.96
N ASP A 78 2.90 -23.55 -15.34
CA ASP A 78 4.04 -24.44 -15.07
C ASP A 78 4.25 -24.66 -13.57
N ILE A 79 4.24 -23.58 -12.79
CA ILE A 79 4.42 -23.68 -11.32
C ILE A 79 3.23 -24.40 -10.68
N ALA A 80 2.00 -24.10 -11.10
CA ALA A 80 0.81 -24.77 -10.59
C ALA A 80 0.88 -26.29 -10.80
N LEU A 81 1.35 -26.75 -11.96
CA LEU A 81 1.51 -28.19 -12.25
C LEU A 81 2.67 -28.83 -11.49
N ASN A 82 3.84 -28.16 -11.46
CA ASN A 82 5.06 -28.75 -10.91
C ASN A 82 5.03 -28.78 -9.39
N GLU A 83 4.60 -27.68 -8.77
CA GLU A 83 4.55 -27.52 -7.31
C GLU A 83 3.21 -27.95 -6.70
N LYS A 84 2.18 -28.23 -7.53
CA LYS A 84 0.83 -28.59 -7.08
C LYS A 84 0.19 -27.50 -6.25
N LEU A 85 0.13 -26.27 -6.79
CA LEU A 85 -0.49 -25.14 -6.08
C LEU A 85 -1.97 -25.39 -5.83
N ASP A 86 -2.43 -25.15 -4.63
CA ASP A 86 -3.86 -25.19 -4.28
C ASP A 86 -4.60 -24.00 -4.88
N LEU A 87 -3.97 -22.83 -4.84
CA LEU A 87 -4.53 -21.59 -5.38
C LEU A 87 -3.45 -20.61 -5.85
N ILE A 88 -3.86 -19.65 -6.68
CA ILE A 88 -3.10 -18.42 -6.98
C ILE A 88 -3.85 -17.24 -6.41
N HIS A 89 -3.16 -16.45 -5.58
CA HIS A 89 -3.63 -15.16 -5.11
C HIS A 89 -3.01 -14.05 -5.97
N ALA A 90 -3.82 -13.46 -6.82
CA ALA A 90 -3.45 -12.37 -7.71
C ALA A 90 -3.73 -11.01 -7.02
N HIS A 91 -2.71 -10.19 -6.88
CA HIS A 91 -2.85 -8.81 -6.46
C HIS A 91 -2.96 -7.93 -7.71
N TYR A 92 -4.11 -7.34 -7.95
CA TYR A 92 -4.63 -6.63 -9.13
C TYR A 92 -5.42 -7.50 -10.12
N ALA A 93 -6.54 -6.96 -10.57
CA ALA A 93 -7.37 -7.57 -11.61
C ALA A 93 -6.59 -7.75 -12.92
N ILE A 94 -5.81 -6.75 -13.30
CA ILE A 94 -4.92 -6.77 -14.47
C ILE A 94 -3.51 -6.31 -14.09
N PRO A 95 -2.46 -6.96 -14.61
CA PRO A 95 -2.47 -8.15 -15.47
C PRO A 95 -2.53 -9.47 -14.68
N HIS A 96 -2.49 -9.45 -13.34
CA HIS A 96 -2.22 -10.63 -12.52
C HIS A 96 -3.38 -11.63 -12.53
N ALA A 97 -4.61 -11.20 -12.23
CA ALA A 97 -5.75 -12.11 -12.17
C ALA A 97 -6.13 -12.67 -13.55
N ILE A 98 -6.05 -11.86 -14.62
CA ILE A 98 -6.29 -12.40 -15.97
C ILE A 98 -5.24 -13.42 -16.38
N SER A 99 -3.96 -13.22 -15.99
CA SER A 99 -2.90 -14.21 -16.21
C SER A 99 -3.14 -15.49 -15.41
N ALA A 100 -3.61 -15.37 -14.16
CA ALA A 100 -3.98 -16.53 -13.34
C ALA A 100 -5.16 -17.30 -13.94
N TYR A 101 -6.16 -16.59 -14.48
CA TYR A 101 -7.27 -17.22 -15.18
C TYR A 101 -6.81 -18.00 -16.43
N MET A 102 -5.94 -17.41 -17.26
CA MET A 102 -5.35 -18.12 -18.39
C MET A 102 -4.57 -19.36 -17.94
N ALA A 103 -3.77 -19.24 -16.87
CA ALA A 103 -3.06 -20.37 -16.29
C ALA A 103 -4.02 -21.47 -15.83
N LYS A 104 -5.10 -21.13 -15.12
CA LYS A 104 -6.16 -22.08 -14.71
C LYS A 104 -6.74 -22.83 -15.90
N GLN A 105 -7.02 -22.13 -17.02
CA GLN A 105 -7.52 -22.79 -18.24
C GLN A 105 -6.49 -23.72 -18.89
N MET A 106 -5.20 -23.40 -18.87
CA MET A 106 -4.13 -24.26 -19.40
C MET A 106 -3.97 -25.56 -18.61
N VAL A 107 -4.33 -25.57 -17.33
CA VAL A 107 -4.12 -26.73 -16.46
C VAL A 107 -5.43 -27.46 -16.09
N ILE A 108 -6.59 -27.02 -16.58
CA ILE A 108 -7.92 -27.42 -16.13
C ILE A 108 -8.15 -28.95 -16.11
N ASP A 109 -7.63 -29.66 -17.10
CA ASP A 109 -7.78 -31.13 -17.21
C ASP A 109 -6.71 -31.89 -16.40
N LYS A 110 -5.74 -31.22 -15.80
CA LYS A 110 -4.58 -31.82 -15.14
C LYS A 110 -4.50 -31.54 -13.66
N HIS A 111 -4.97 -30.38 -13.24
CA HIS A 111 -4.82 -29.90 -11.86
C HIS A 111 -5.92 -28.88 -11.52
N PRO A 112 -6.69 -29.11 -10.45
CA PRO A 112 -7.63 -28.11 -9.96
C PRO A 112 -6.85 -26.92 -9.41
N LEU A 113 -7.15 -25.71 -9.91
CA LEU A 113 -6.49 -24.47 -9.50
C LEU A 113 -7.55 -23.43 -9.19
N LYS A 114 -7.49 -22.84 -8.00
CA LYS A 114 -8.37 -21.74 -7.59
C LYS A 114 -7.68 -20.40 -7.75
N ILE A 115 -8.46 -19.34 -7.94
CA ILE A 115 -7.98 -17.98 -8.12
C ILE A 115 -8.66 -17.05 -7.12
N ILE A 116 -7.86 -16.33 -6.35
CA ILE A 116 -8.33 -15.25 -5.50
C ILE A 116 -7.70 -13.95 -5.99
N THR A 117 -8.51 -12.90 -6.08
CA THR A 117 -8.04 -11.60 -6.55
C THR A 117 -8.26 -10.54 -5.49
N THR A 118 -7.18 -9.85 -5.09
CA THR A 118 -7.25 -8.65 -4.26
C THR A 118 -7.11 -7.40 -5.13
N LEU A 119 -8.12 -6.52 -5.07
CA LEU A 119 -8.16 -5.24 -5.75
C LEU A 119 -7.45 -4.18 -4.88
N HIS A 120 -6.60 -3.36 -5.51
CA HIS A 120 -5.77 -2.38 -4.82
C HIS A 120 -6.07 -0.92 -5.16
N GLY A 121 -6.85 -0.67 -6.21
CA GLY A 121 -7.35 0.65 -6.57
C GLY A 121 -6.90 1.15 -7.94
N THR A 122 -5.62 1.20 -8.26
CA THR A 122 -5.14 1.63 -9.59
C THR A 122 -5.73 0.76 -10.71
N ASP A 123 -5.90 -0.52 -10.45
CA ASP A 123 -6.57 -1.51 -11.33
C ASP A 123 -8.07 -1.29 -11.50
N ILE A 124 -8.67 -0.46 -10.67
CA ILE A 124 -10.10 -0.18 -10.69
C ILE A 124 -10.38 1.25 -11.13
N THR A 125 -9.79 2.22 -10.46
CA THR A 125 -10.17 3.64 -10.60
C THR A 125 -9.35 4.39 -11.65
N LEU A 126 -8.22 3.85 -12.11
CA LEU A 126 -7.35 4.47 -13.10
C LEU A 126 -7.23 3.59 -14.35
N VAL A 127 -6.40 2.55 -14.29
CA VAL A 127 -6.09 1.72 -15.47
C VAL A 127 -7.29 0.88 -15.87
N GLY A 128 -7.95 0.21 -14.94
CA GLY A 128 -9.08 -0.67 -15.25
C GLY A 128 -10.32 0.06 -15.73
N ALA A 129 -10.49 1.33 -15.36
CA ALA A 129 -11.59 2.19 -15.84
C ALA A 129 -11.34 2.76 -17.25
N ASP A 130 -10.11 2.68 -17.78
CA ASP A 130 -9.82 3.07 -19.15
C ASP A 130 -10.56 2.17 -20.16
N ALA A 131 -11.10 2.76 -21.22
CA ALA A 131 -11.88 2.05 -22.23
C ALA A 131 -11.14 0.85 -22.86
N SER A 132 -9.82 0.93 -22.95
CA SER A 132 -8.96 -0.13 -23.48
C SER A 132 -8.87 -1.35 -22.55
N PHE A 133 -9.08 -1.16 -21.25
CA PHE A 133 -8.92 -2.20 -20.23
C PHE A 133 -10.21 -2.59 -19.50
N MET A 134 -11.27 -1.81 -19.63
CA MET A 134 -12.51 -2.00 -18.88
C MET A 134 -13.09 -3.41 -19.03
N ARG A 135 -13.21 -3.91 -20.25
CA ARG A 135 -13.80 -5.23 -20.52
C ARG A 135 -12.96 -6.37 -19.95
N ILE A 136 -11.63 -6.28 -20.12
CA ILE A 136 -10.74 -7.34 -19.62
C ILE A 136 -10.64 -7.31 -18.08
N THR A 137 -10.72 -6.13 -17.46
CA THR A 137 -10.77 -5.98 -16.01
C THR A 137 -12.06 -6.58 -15.44
N GLN A 138 -13.22 -6.26 -16.00
CA GLN A 138 -14.50 -6.87 -15.62
C GLN A 138 -14.48 -8.40 -15.79
N TYR A 139 -13.98 -8.86 -16.92
CA TYR A 139 -13.85 -10.29 -17.21
C TYR A 139 -12.94 -10.99 -16.18
N SER A 140 -11.80 -10.39 -15.85
CA SER A 140 -10.85 -10.91 -14.87
C SER A 140 -11.48 -11.02 -13.47
N ILE A 141 -12.18 -9.98 -13.03
CA ILE A 141 -12.91 -9.98 -11.76
C ILE A 141 -13.94 -11.12 -11.73
N ASN A 142 -14.79 -11.24 -12.76
CA ASN A 142 -15.88 -12.20 -12.82
C ASN A 142 -15.43 -13.68 -12.97
N ASN A 143 -14.18 -13.92 -13.33
CA ASN A 143 -13.63 -15.26 -13.48
C ASN A 143 -12.67 -15.67 -12.36
N SER A 144 -12.61 -14.89 -11.28
CA SER A 144 -11.96 -15.27 -10.02
C SER A 144 -12.91 -16.16 -9.19
N ASP A 145 -12.36 -17.09 -8.39
CA ASP A 145 -13.15 -17.91 -7.46
C ASP A 145 -13.59 -17.09 -6.23
N ALA A 146 -12.80 -16.07 -5.86
CA ALA A 146 -13.18 -15.04 -4.89
C ALA A 146 -12.46 -13.72 -5.20
N VAL A 147 -13.10 -12.61 -4.79
CA VAL A 147 -12.54 -11.25 -4.96
C VAL A 147 -12.58 -10.50 -3.64
N THR A 148 -11.46 -9.85 -3.30
CA THR A 148 -11.39 -8.96 -2.16
C THR A 148 -11.03 -7.54 -2.57
N ALA A 149 -11.43 -6.56 -1.77
CA ALA A 149 -11.02 -5.17 -1.89
C ALA A 149 -10.39 -4.71 -0.57
N VAL A 150 -9.41 -3.80 -0.67
CA VAL A 150 -8.67 -3.31 0.50
C VAL A 150 -9.43 -2.28 1.34
N SER A 151 -10.64 -1.90 0.93
CA SER A 151 -11.53 -0.96 1.65
C SER A 151 -12.97 -1.07 1.17
N GLU A 152 -13.92 -0.61 1.99
CA GLU A 152 -15.32 -0.47 1.57
C GLU A 152 -15.46 0.55 0.44
N TYR A 153 -14.69 1.62 0.46
CA TYR A 153 -14.62 2.58 -0.64
C TYR A 153 -14.29 1.88 -1.96
N LEU A 154 -13.21 1.10 -2.01
CA LEU A 154 -12.79 0.43 -3.24
C LEU A 154 -13.80 -0.62 -3.71
N LYS A 155 -14.39 -1.38 -2.80
CA LYS A 155 -15.51 -2.31 -3.11
C LYS A 155 -16.67 -1.56 -3.76
N ASN A 156 -17.08 -0.43 -3.19
CA ASN A 156 -18.20 0.36 -3.72
C ASN A 156 -17.88 0.94 -5.11
N GLU A 157 -16.69 1.48 -5.32
CA GLU A 157 -16.24 1.94 -6.64
C GLU A 157 -16.16 0.81 -7.66
N THR A 158 -15.69 -0.38 -7.26
CA THR A 158 -15.67 -1.55 -8.14
C THR A 158 -17.09 -1.97 -8.55
N ASN A 159 -18.01 -2.04 -7.60
CA ASN A 159 -19.42 -2.36 -7.89
C ASN A 159 -20.05 -1.34 -8.84
N LYS A 160 -19.76 -0.07 -8.66
CA LYS A 160 -20.30 1.03 -9.48
C LYS A 160 -19.75 0.99 -10.91
N ILE A 161 -18.46 0.73 -11.08
CA ILE A 161 -17.79 0.78 -12.40
C ILE A 161 -18.01 -0.51 -13.18
N PHE A 162 -17.87 -1.68 -12.54
CA PHE A 162 -17.81 -2.98 -13.21
C PHE A 162 -19.02 -3.86 -12.99
N SER A 163 -19.86 -3.59 -11.97
CA SER A 163 -21.04 -4.42 -11.63
C SER A 163 -20.71 -5.93 -11.66
N PRO A 164 -19.77 -6.41 -10.84
CA PRO A 164 -19.31 -7.80 -10.89
C PRO A 164 -20.44 -8.78 -10.52
N ASN A 165 -20.36 -10.01 -11.08
CA ASN A 165 -21.35 -11.07 -10.86
C ASN A 165 -21.18 -11.80 -9.52
N LEU A 166 -20.09 -11.56 -8.80
CA LEU A 166 -19.78 -12.19 -7.52
C LEU A 166 -19.58 -11.13 -6.42
N PRO A 167 -19.81 -11.48 -5.15
CA PRO A 167 -19.62 -10.57 -4.05
C PRO A 167 -18.14 -10.22 -3.87
N ILE A 168 -17.86 -8.98 -3.52
CA ILE A 168 -16.52 -8.52 -3.13
C ILE A 168 -16.46 -8.47 -1.60
N GLU A 169 -15.53 -9.25 -1.03
CA GLU A 169 -15.26 -9.22 0.40
C GLU A 169 -14.24 -8.12 0.74
N VAL A 170 -14.45 -7.39 1.84
CA VAL A 170 -13.47 -6.39 2.28
C VAL A 170 -12.51 -7.02 3.27
N ILE A 171 -11.23 -7.09 2.85
CA ILE A 171 -10.12 -7.47 3.71
C ILE A 171 -9.11 -6.33 3.66
N TYR A 172 -9.04 -5.56 4.75
CA TYR A 172 -8.17 -4.40 4.86
C TYR A 172 -6.70 -4.76 4.72
N ASN A 173 -5.89 -3.81 4.27
CA ASN A 173 -4.44 -3.91 4.43
C ASN A 173 -4.09 -3.92 5.92
N PHE A 174 -2.91 -4.40 6.24
CA PHE A 174 -2.49 -4.63 7.61
C PHE A 174 -1.07 -4.13 7.86
N ILE A 175 -0.74 -4.07 9.14
CA ILE A 175 0.62 -3.84 9.66
C ILE A 175 1.00 -4.98 10.60
N SER A 176 2.30 -5.23 10.68
CA SER A 176 2.89 -6.10 11.69
C SER A 176 3.63 -5.28 12.75
N GLU A 177 3.99 -5.87 13.87
CA GLU A 177 4.85 -5.20 14.83
C GLU A 177 6.26 -5.03 14.26
N HIS A 178 6.77 -3.81 14.38
CA HIS A 178 8.15 -3.48 14.07
C HIS A 178 8.83 -2.98 15.34
N PRO A 179 9.53 -3.85 16.07
CA PRO A 179 10.22 -3.46 17.30
C PRO A 179 11.35 -2.47 16.97
N MET A 180 11.16 -1.22 17.36
CA MET A 180 12.14 -0.15 17.16
C MET A 180 12.94 0.08 18.43
N GLN A 181 14.25 0.15 18.30
CA GLN A 181 15.11 0.55 19.42
C GLN A 181 14.99 2.06 19.64
N GLN A 182 14.49 2.47 20.79
CA GLN A 182 14.27 3.89 21.15
C GLN A 182 15.51 4.75 20.90
N LYS A 183 16.70 4.23 21.25
CA LYS A 183 17.98 4.91 21.03
C LYS A 183 18.24 5.25 19.54
N MET A 184 17.82 4.40 18.61
CA MET A 184 17.96 4.65 17.17
C MET A 184 17.02 5.75 16.73
N CYS A 185 15.78 5.74 17.21
CA CYS A 185 14.80 6.79 16.92
C CYS A 185 15.27 8.15 17.45
N ASP A 186 15.78 8.22 18.69
CA ASP A 186 16.29 9.44 19.30
C ASP A 186 17.52 9.98 18.55
N ASN A 187 18.43 9.12 18.12
CA ASN A 187 19.59 9.51 17.33
C ASN A 187 19.20 10.05 15.95
N LEU A 188 18.24 9.42 15.27
CA LEU A 188 17.75 9.90 13.99
C LEU A 188 17.02 11.22 14.16
N ARG A 189 16.16 11.36 15.19
CA ARG A 189 15.46 12.61 15.49
C ARG A 189 16.42 13.78 15.69
N LYS A 190 17.52 13.59 16.44
CA LYS A 190 18.57 14.61 16.61
C LYS A 190 19.27 14.99 15.31
N LYS A 191 19.43 14.05 14.37
CA LYS A 191 20.00 14.33 13.03
C LYS A 191 19.02 15.10 12.14
N LEU A 192 17.75 14.74 12.15
CA LEU A 192 16.72 15.37 11.33
C LEU A 192 16.33 16.75 11.87
N SER A 193 16.35 16.95 13.18
CA SER A 193 16.03 18.21 13.85
C SER A 193 17.03 18.50 14.99
N PRO A 194 18.22 19.03 14.66
CA PRO A 194 19.25 19.33 15.67
C PRO A 194 18.83 20.41 16.66
N ASP A 195 17.95 21.30 16.25
CA ASP A 195 17.37 22.39 17.04
C ASP A 195 16.15 21.97 17.87
N GLY A 196 15.74 20.69 17.77
CA GLY A 196 14.60 20.14 18.49
C GLY A 196 13.23 20.55 17.94
N ALA A 197 13.16 21.20 16.78
CA ALA A 197 11.91 21.56 16.14
C ALA A 197 11.06 20.31 15.83
N PRO A 198 9.71 20.39 15.90
CA PRO A 198 8.84 19.31 15.52
C PRO A 198 9.06 18.82 14.09
N ILE A 199 8.91 17.51 13.87
CA ILE A 199 9.14 16.86 12.58
C ILE A 199 7.79 16.45 11.97
N LEU A 200 7.48 17.02 10.80
CA LEU A 200 6.39 16.55 9.95
C LEU A 200 6.94 15.55 8.94
N VAL A 201 6.20 14.48 8.65
CA VAL A 201 6.62 13.47 7.68
C VAL A 201 5.55 13.25 6.61
N HIS A 202 5.98 13.07 5.37
CA HIS A 202 5.16 12.59 4.26
C HIS A 202 5.86 11.39 3.61
N LEU A 203 5.08 10.36 3.28
CA LEU A 203 5.56 9.16 2.58
C LEU A 203 4.66 8.84 1.40
N SER A 204 5.19 8.87 0.17
CA SER A 204 4.47 8.46 -1.03
C SER A 204 5.39 8.24 -2.23
N ASN A 205 4.81 7.84 -3.38
CA ASN A 205 5.50 7.72 -4.66
C ASN A 205 5.45 8.98 -5.54
N PHE A 206 5.27 10.14 -4.96
CA PHE A 206 5.26 11.49 -5.56
C PHE A 206 4.57 11.58 -6.93
N ARG A 207 3.42 10.91 -7.06
CA ARG A 207 2.53 11.04 -8.23
C ARG A 207 1.54 12.19 -8.01
N PRO A 208 0.94 12.77 -9.08
CA PRO A 208 -0.02 13.86 -8.98
C PRO A 208 -1.17 13.61 -7.99
N VAL A 209 -1.69 12.39 -7.93
CA VAL A 209 -2.74 11.98 -6.99
C VAL A 209 -2.32 12.10 -5.52
N LYS A 210 -1.02 12.15 -5.21
CA LYS A 210 -0.49 12.28 -3.84
C LYS A 210 -0.40 13.74 -3.37
N ARG A 211 -0.55 14.69 -4.29
CA ARG A 211 -0.61 16.14 -3.99
C ARG A 211 0.57 16.60 -3.12
N VAL A 212 1.77 16.15 -3.47
CA VAL A 212 2.98 16.45 -2.68
C VAL A 212 3.29 17.95 -2.58
N LYS A 213 2.79 18.76 -3.53
CA LYS A 213 2.88 20.22 -3.50
C LYS A 213 2.05 20.81 -2.35
N ASP A 214 0.91 20.18 -2.01
CA ASP A 214 0.11 20.61 -0.87
C ASP A 214 0.85 20.35 0.46
N VAL A 215 1.69 19.33 0.54
CA VAL A 215 2.54 19.07 1.72
C VAL A 215 3.50 20.24 1.95
N ILE A 216 4.11 20.76 0.88
CA ILE A 216 4.99 21.95 0.94
C ILE A 216 4.19 23.20 1.37
N GLU A 217 2.98 23.38 0.82
CA GLU A 217 2.12 24.51 1.17
C GLU A 217 1.68 24.47 2.63
N ILE A 218 1.30 23.29 3.13
CA ILE A 218 0.98 23.07 4.56
C ILE A 218 2.19 23.43 5.43
N ALA A 219 3.37 22.93 5.09
CA ALA A 219 4.59 23.21 5.84
C ALA A 219 4.93 24.71 5.84
N ARG A 220 4.80 25.40 4.70
CA ARG A 220 4.99 26.84 4.60
C ARG A 220 4.05 27.60 5.55
N LYS A 221 2.77 27.23 5.58
CA LYS A 221 1.77 27.85 6.45
C LYS A 221 2.09 27.61 7.94
N VAL A 222 2.47 26.39 8.30
CA VAL A 222 2.86 26.03 9.67
C VAL A 222 4.09 26.84 10.11
N LEU A 223 5.09 26.98 9.22
CA LEU A 223 6.33 27.73 9.49
C LEU A 223 6.11 29.22 9.81
N THR A 224 4.94 29.79 9.45
CA THR A 224 4.60 31.18 9.86
C THR A 224 4.34 31.32 11.36
N LYS A 225 4.07 30.18 12.07
CA LYS A 225 3.73 30.18 13.50
C LYS A 225 4.69 29.34 14.34
N ILE A 226 5.11 28.16 13.82
CA ILE A 226 5.91 27.19 14.56
C ILE A 226 7.09 26.76 13.70
N PRO A 227 8.34 26.83 14.20
CA PRO A 227 9.48 26.24 13.51
C PRO A 227 9.32 24.73 13.42
N ILE A 228 9.44 24.17 12.22
CA ILE A 228 9.33 22.73 11.97
C ILE A 228 10.42 22.23 11.04
N ARG A 229 10.59 20.92 10.98
CA ARG A 229 11.28 20.20 9.90
C ARG A 229 10.25 19.38 9.13
N LEU A 230 10.31 19.40 7.81
CA LEU A 230 9.51 18.53 6.94
C LEU A 230 10.42 17.47 6.34
N VAL A 231 10.07 16.20 6.51
CA VAL A 231 10.76 15.06 5.91
C VAL A 231 9.86 14.43 4.85
N MET A 232 10.37 14.40 3.62
CA MET A 232 9.68 13.87 2.45
C MET A 232 10.33 12.54 2.06
N ILE A 233 9.61 11.41 2.26
CA ILE A 233 10.09 10.06 1.93
C ILE A 233 9.43 9.60 0.65
N GLY A 234 10.23 9.08 -0.26
CA GLY A 234 9.79 8.57 -1.54
C GLY A 234 10.35 9.32 -2.72
N ASP A 235 9.89 8.95 -3.90
CA ASP A 235 10.35 9.51 -5.17
C ASP A 235 9.26 9.36 -6.23
N GLY A 236 9.33 10.17 -7.29
CA GLY A 236 8.38 10.11 -8.38
C GLY A 236 8.36 11.36 -9.25
N PRO A 237 7.44 11.42 -10.23
CA PRO A 237 7.46 12.46 -11.25
C PRO A 237 7.32 13.89 -10.71
N GLU A 238 6.65 14.08 -9.56
CA GLU A 238 6.48 15.43 -8.99
C GLU A 238 7.63 15.88 -8.06
N ARG A 239 8.68 15.08 -7.89
CA ARG A 239 9.79 15.41 -6.98
C ARG A 239 10.47 16.74 -7.35
N TYR A 240 10.88 16.87 -8.61
CA TYR A 240 11.57 18.09 -9.07
C TYR A 240 10.75 19.36 -8.83
N ASP A 241 9.48 19.34 -9.20
CA ASP A 241 8.56 20.46 -9.02
C ASP A 241 8.33 20.77 -7.53
N THR A 242 8.29 19.74 -6.68
CA THR A 242 8.11 19.90 -5.23
C THR A 242 9.35 20.55 -4.58
N GLU A 243 10.56 20.14 -4.99
CA GLU A 243 11.80 20.77 -4.56
C GLU A 243 11.91 22.22 -5.05
N LYS A 244 11.46 22.48 -6.29
CA LYS A 244 11.40 23.83 -6.84
C LYS A 244 10.46 24.72 -6.04
N LEU A 245 9.27 24.24 -5.70
CA LEU A 245 8.28 24.94 -4.90
C LEU A 245 8.81 25.28 -3.49
N ALA A 246 9.55 24.37 -2.85
CA ALA A 246 10.19 24.62 -1.57
C ALA A 246 11.23 25.75 -1.64
N ARG A 247 11.96 25.86 -2.77
CA ARG A 247 12.89 26.98 -3.02
C ARG A 247 12.15 28.31 -3.24
N GLU A 248 11.09 28.29 -4.05
CA GLU A 248 10.26 29.48 -4.31
C GLU A 248 9.64 30.04 -3.02
N TYR A 249 9.27 29.16 -2.09
CA TYR A 249 8.76 29.57 -0.77
C TYR A 249 9.84 29.88 0.26
N CYS A 250 11.11 29.82 -0.11
CA CYS A 250 12.26 30.09 0.78
C CYS A 250 12.27 29.20 2.04
N ILE A 251 11.81 27.94 1.94
CA ILE A 251 11.79 26.96 3.04
C ILE A 251 12.66 25.72 2.80
N SER A 252 13.50 25.72 1.76
CA SER A 252 14.31 24.54 1.38
C SER A 252 15.21 24.04 2.50
N ASP A 253 15.69 24.92 3.39
CA ASP A 253 16.50 24.57 4.55
C ASP A 253 15.72 23.88 5.67
N LYS A 254 14.39 23.86 5.58
CA LYS A 254 13.48 23.18 6.50
C LYS A 254 12.93 21.87 5.93
N VAL A 255 13.19 21.56 4.65
CA VAL A 255 12.64 20.38 3.96
C VAL A 255 13.76 19.40 3.61
N ILE A 256 13.61 18.16 4.04
CA ILE A 256 14.56 17.08 3.81
C ILE A 256 13.93 16.05 2.86
N PHE A 257 14.45 15.94 1.64
CA PHE A 257 14.04 14.93 0.68
C PHE A 257 14.94 13.68 0.81
N MET A 258 14.43 12.62 1.42
CA MET A 258 15.22 11.41 1.70
C MET A 258 15.27 10.42 0.52
N GLY A 259 14.47 10.61 -0.53
CA GLY A 259 14.31 9.60 -1.56
C GLY A 259 13.59 8.34 -1.04
N LYS A 260 13.75 7.23 -1.76
CA LYS A 260 13.21 5.93 -1.34
C LYS A 260 13.99 5.40 -0.15
N GLN A 261 13.29 4.93 0.88
CA GLN A 261 13.86 4.36 2.10
C GLN A 261 13.27 2.97 2.34
N GLU A 262 14.09 2.04 2.81
CA GLU A 262 13.64 0.70 3.25
C GLU A 262 13.15 0.74 4.70
N GLU A 263 13.92 1.40 5.58
CA GLU A 263 13.64 1.51 7.01
C GLU A 263 12.68 2.68 7.33
N ILE A 264 11.48 2.67 6.73
CA ILE A 264 10.51 3.75 6.89
C ILE A 264 10.02 3.91 8.33
N TYR A 265 9.89 2.81 9.07
CA TYR A 265 9.39 2.83 10.44
C TYR A 265 10.31 3.60 11.39
N LEU A 266 11.62 3.57 11.14
CA LEU A 266 12.58 4.36 11.92
C LEU A 266 12.34 5.86 11.73
N VAL A 267 12.07 6.31 10.50
CA VAL A 267 11.80 7.72 10.21
C VAL A 267 10.41 8.13 10.75
N LEU A 268 9.40 7.27 10.56
CA LEU A 268 8.06 7.51 11.09
C LEU A 268 8.07 7.63 12.61
N SER A 269 8.82 6.78 13.31
CA SER A 269 8.92 6.84 14.78
C SER A 269 9.59 8.12 15.31
N ALA A 270 10.32 8.85 14.47
CA ALA A 270 10.91 10.13 14.82
C ALA A 270 9.95 11.33 14.57
N ALA A 271 8.80 11.11 13.95
CA ALA A 271 7.86 12.14 13.54
C ALA A 271 6.91 12.60 14.66
N ASP A 272 6.44 13.85 14.56
CA ASP A 272 5.41 14.41 15.43
C ASP A 272 4.02 14.38 14.77
N VAL A 273 3.95 14.55 13.44
CA VAL A 273 2.71 14.51 12.64
C VAL A 273 3.02 13.95 11.27
N PHE A 274 2.12 13.12 10.75
CA PHE A 274 2.15 12.57 9.40
C PHE A 274 1.15 13.29 8.49
N LEU A 275 1.57 13.68 7.28
CA LEU A 275 0.75 14.40 6.30
C LEU A 275 0.44 13.51 5.09
N LEU A 276 -0.85 13.36 4.74
CA LEU A 276 -1.28 12.65 3.54
C LEU A 276 -2.47 13.36 2.85
N PRO A 277 -2.24 14.46 2.12
CA PRO A 277 -3.29 15.25 1.46
C PRO A 277 -3.74 14.65 0.12
N SER A 278 -3.62 13.34 -0.07
CA SER A 278 -3.85 12.64 -1.34
C SER A 278 -5.23 12.93 -1.93
N GLY A 279 -5.30 13.06 -3.27
CA GLY A 279 -6.56 13.24 -4.01
C GLY A 279 -7.30 11.93 -4.28
N LEU A 280 -6.59 10.82 -4.26
CA LEU A 280 -7.15 9.48 -4.40
C LEU A 280 -6.30 8.48 -3.60
N GLU A 281 -6.95 7.79 -2.70
CA GLU A 281 -6.38 6.69 -1.92
C GLU A 281 -7.38 5.53 -1.83
N SER A 282 -6.92 4.34 -2.14
CA SER A 282 -7.78 3.16 -2.01
C SER A 282 -7.91 2.71 -0.56
N PHE A 283 -6.87 2.97 0.26
CA PHE A 283 -6.85 2.60 1.68
C PHE A 283 -6.08 3.62 2.52
N GLY A 284 -4.80 3.89 2.19
CA GLY A 284 -3.94 4.78 2.96
C GLY A 284 -2.92 4.02 3.82
N LEU A 285 -2.25 3.01 3.24
CA LEU A 285 -1.25 2.20 3.96
C LEU A 285 -0.18 3.05 4.66
N ALA A 286 0.31 4.11 4.02
CA ALA A 286 1.31 5.01 4.62
C ALA A 286 0.79 5.73 5.89
N ALA A 287 -0.50 6.08 5.93
CA ALA A 287 -1.11 6.62 7.15
C ALA A 287 -1.21 5.54 8.24
N LEU A 288 -1.58 4.31 7.87
CA LEU A 288 -1.63 3.19 8.80
C LEU A 288 -0.25 2.86 9.38
N GLU A 289 0.80 2.85 8.54
CA GLU A 289 2.20 2.68 8.98
C GLU A 289 2.63 3.78 9.96
N ALA A 290 2.29 5.04 9.69
CA ALA A 290 2.56 6.15 10.61
C ALA A 290 1.80 5.99 11.94
N MET A 291 0.52 5.62 11.88
CA MET A 291 -0.29 5.38 13.07
C MET A 291 0.25 4.22 13.92
N SER A 292 0.80 3.17 13.32
CA SER A 292 1.43 2.06 14.04
C SER A 292 2.65 2.52 14.85
N CYS A 293 3.34 3.55 14.39
CA CYS A 293 4.43 4.22 15.12
C CYS A 293 3.91 5.22 16.17
N GLY A 294 2.60 5.36 16.35
CA GLY A 294 2.01 6.34 17.25
C GLY A 294 2.07 7.77 16.74
N VAL A 295 2.10 7.98 15.42
CA VAL A 295 2.14 9.32 14.82
C VAL A 295 0.72 9.72 14.38
N PRO A 296 0.18 10.83 14.92
CA PRO A 296 -1.12 11.34 14.52
C PRO A 296 -1.08 11.81 13.06
N CYS A 297 -2.15 11.47 12.29
CA CYS A 297 -2.21 11.73 10.86
C CYS A 297 -3.11 12.91 10.53
N ILE A 298 -2.67 13.77 9.61
CA ILE A 298 -3.52 14.75 8.93
C ILE A 298 -3.71 14.24 7.49
N THR A 299 -4.96 13.92 7.14
CA THR A 299 -5.31 13.36 5.83
C THR A 299 -6.39 14.18 5.15
N SER A 300 -6.50 14.05 3.83
CA SER A 300 -7.72 14.43 3.12
C SER A 300 -8.86 13.45 3.44
N ASP A 301 -10.06 13.79 3.01
CA ASP A 301 -11.26 12.95 3.07
C ASP A 301 -11.40 12.01 1.86
N ALA A 302 -10.33 11.84 1.05
CA ALA A 302 -10.37 11.11 -0.22
C ALA A 302 -10.34 9.59 -0.03
N GLY A 303 -11.25 8.92 -0.75
CA GLY A 303 -11.24 7.47 -0.90
C GLY A 303 -11.39 6.69 0.40
N GLY A 304 -10.50 5.73 0.63
CA GLY A 304 -10.47 4.89 1.84
C GLY A 304 -9.78 5.53 3.05
N LEU A 305 -9.26 6.76 2.96
CA LEU A 305 -8.57 7.41 4.09
C LEU A 305 -9.44 7.54 5.35
N PRO A 306 -10.74 7.89 5.27
CA PRO A 306 -11.61 7.95 6.44
C PRO A 306 -11.86 6.60 7.14
N GLU A 307 -11.60 5.48 6.44
CA GLU A 307 -11.69 4.15 7.04
C GLU A 307 -10.49 3.84 7.94
N VAL A 308 -9.34 4.47 7.67
CA VAL A 308 -8.08 4.30 8.40
C VAL A 308 -7.91 5.38 9.46
N ASN A 309 -7.97 6.65 9.07
CA ASN A 309 -7.79 7.79 9.98
C ASN A 309 -9.14 8.27 10.51
N ARG A 310 -9.36 8.18 11.82
CA ARG A 310 -10.57 8.67 12.46
C ARG A 310 -10.40 10.09 12.93
N HIS A 311 -11.21 11.01 12.39
CA HIS A 311 -11.20 12.43 12.72
C HIS A 311 -11.37 12.68 14.21
N GLY A 312 -10.43 13.44 14.82
CA GLY A 312 -10.43 13.79 16.23
C GLY A 312 -10.02 12.65 17.18
N VAL A 313 -9.73 11.44 16.66
CA VAL A 313 -9.34 10.27 17.44
C VAL A 313 -7.89 9.87 17.17
N CYS A 314 -7.53 9.66 15.90
CA CYS A 314 -6.20 9.24 15.47
C CYS A 314 -5.39 10.38 14.84
N GLY A 315 -6.02 11.52 14.65
CA GLY A 315 -5.56 12.69 13.94
C GLY A 315 -6.75 13.47 13.41
N TYR A 316 -6.57 14.18 12.29
CA TYR A 316 -7.64 14.97 11.71
C TYR A 316 -7.79 14.71 10.21
N ILE A 317 -9.02 14.86 9.72
CA ILE A 317 -9.37 14.78 8.30
C ILE A 317 -9.84 16.16 7.86
N ALA A 318 -9.33 16.66 6.74
CA ALA A 318 -9.76 17.92 6.12
C ALA A 318 -10.31 17.65 4.71
N PRO A 319 -11.16 18.54 4.18
CA PRO A 319 -11.58 18.46 2.79
C PRO A 319 -10.39 18.44 1.83
N LEU A 320 -10.51 17.69 0.73
CA LEU A 320 -9.47 17.61 -0.27
C LEU A 320 -9.03 19.00 -0.76
N GLY A 321 -7.72 19.27 -0.68
CA GLY A 321 -7.12 20.52 -1.12
C GLY A 321 -7.20 21.66 -0.10
N ASP A 322 -7.86 21.49 1.03
CA ASP A 322 -7.93 22.49 2.10
C ASP A 322 -6.64 22.51 2.94
N THR A 323 -5.57 23.06 2.35
CA THR A 323 -4.27 23.19 3.02
C THR A 323 -4.29 24.15 4.21
N ASP A 324 -5.25 25.09 4.26
CA ASP A 324 -5.44 25.97 5.41
C ASP A 324 -5.91 25.17 6.61
N LYS A 325 -6.96 24.38 6.43
CA LYS A 325 -7.50 23.53 7.49
C LYS A 325 -6.49 22.48 7.95
N MET A 326 -5.76 21.87 7.01
CA MET A 326 -4.69 20.91 7.36
C MET A 326 -3.59 21.57 8.19
N SER A 327 -3.16 22.79 7.83
CA SER A 327 -2.14 23.54 8.60
C SER A 327 -2.63 23.93 9.99
N GLU A 328 -3.91 24.35 10.13
CA GLU A 328 -4.53 24.61 11.43
C GLU A 328 -4.50 23.37 12.34
N TYR A 329 -4.82 22.18 11.80
CA TYR A 329 -4.77 20.93 12.55
C TYR A 329 -3.35 20.55 12.98
N VAL A 330 -2.35 20.76 12.11
CA VAL A 330 -0.94 20.56 12.48
C VAL A 330 -0.56 21.47 13.66
N ILE A 331 -0.85 22.77 13.55
CA ILE A 331 -0.54 23.75 14.59
C ILE A 331 -1.23 23.35 15.90
N LYS A 332 -2.51 23.02 15.86
CA LYS A 332 -3.29 22.57 17.03
C LYS A 332 -2.65 21.38 17.75
N ILE A 333 -2.14 20.39 16.99
CA ILE A 333 -1.47 19.21 17.58
C ILE A 333 -0.13 19.62 18.20
N LEU A 334 0.62 20.49 17.54
CA LEU A 334 1.97 20.87 18.00
C LEU A 334 1.96 21.84 19.19
N GLU A 335 0.93 22.68 19.31
CA GLU A 335 0.75 23.62 20.43
C GLU A 335 0.20 22.97 21.70
N ASP A 336 -0.44 21.79 21.59
CA ASP A 336 -0.99 21.06 22.74
C ASP A 336 -0.32 19.68 22.92
N PRO A 337 0.71 19.58 23.78
CA PRO A 337 1.38 18.33 24.06
C PRO A 337 0.46 17.23 24.64
N SER A 338 -0.61 17.60 25.37
CA SER A 338 -1.57 16.65 25.91
C SER A 338 -2.40 16.03 24.80
N LEU A 339 -2.95 16.86 23.92
CA LEU A 339 -3.68 16.41 22.72
C LEU A 339 -2.80 15.54 21.82
N LYS A 340 -1.55 15.97 21.56
CA LYS A 340 -0.60 15.17 20.76
C LYS A 340 -0.40 13.79 21.37
N LYS A 341 -0.15 13.69 22.67
CA LYS A 341 0.04 12.42 23.39
C LYS A 341 -1.22 11.53 23.33
N GLU A 342 -2.39 12.12 23.44
CA GLU A 342 -3.67 11.44 23.33
C GLU A 342 -3.87 10.86 21.93
N LEU A 343 -3.75 11.70 20.90
CA LEU A 343 -3.88 11.27 19.49
C LEU A 343 -2.86 10.20 19.11
N SER A 344 -1.59 10.35 19.58
CA SER A 344 -0.52 9.36 19.34
C SER A 344 -0.88 7.98 19.91
N ARG A 345 -1.34 7.93 21.16
CA ARG A 345 -1.78 6.70 21.80
C ARG A 345 -2.97 6.08 21.07
N ASN A 346 -3.95 6.92 20.72
CA ASN A 346 -5.16 6.47 20.06
C ASN A 346 -4.88 5.98 18.64
N ALA A 347 -3.99 6.65 17.89
CA ALA A 347 -3.54 6.23 16.55
C ALA A 347 -2.92 4.83 16.59
N ARG A 348 -1.95 4.61 17.51
CA ARG A 348 -1.34 3.29 17.68
C ARG A 348 -2.35 2.23 18.07
N ASN A 349 -3.18 2.51 19.07
CA ASN A 349 -4.19 1.55 19.54
C ASN A 349 -5.20 1.21 18.42
N HIS A 350 -5.63 2.20 17.64
CA HIS A 350 -6.55 1.98 16.54
C HIS A 350 -5.91 1.13 15.43
N ALA A 351 -4.66 1.40 15.06
CA ALA A 351 -3.92 0.63 14.07
C ALA A 351 -3.82 -0.85 14.47
N PHE A 352 -3.35 -1.14 15.68
CA PHE A 352 -3.18 -2.53 16.14
C PHE A 352 -4.51 -3.23 16.44
N LYS A 353 -5.52 -2.53 16.93
CA LYS A 353 -6.83 -3.13 17.23
C LYS A 353 -7.62 -3.54 15.99
N ASN A 354 -7.43 -2.86 14.84
CA ASN A 354 -8.27 -3.05 13.67
C ASN A 354 -7.53 -3.60 12.44
N PHE A 355 -6.21 -3.39 12.37
CA PHE A 355 -5.43 -3.65 11.16
C PHE A 355 -4.14 -4.45 11.44
N HIS A 356 -4.02 -5.10 12.61
CA HIS A 356 -2.89 -5.98 12.90
C HIS A 356 -2.96 -7.26 12.06
N ASP A 357 -1.81 -7.80 11.68
CA ASP A 357 -1.73 -9.04 10.91
C ASP A 357 -2.44 -10.23 11.58
N ASP A 358 -2.39 -10.34 12.92
CA ASP A 358 -3.13 -11.37 13.65
C ASP A 358 -4.66 -11.27 13.53
N ILE A 359 -5.18 -10.12 13.07
CA ILE A 359 -6.62 -9.91 12.83
C ILE A 359 -6.95 -10.11 11.35
N ILE A 360 -6.06 -9.68 10.47
CA ILE A 360 -6.32 -9.64 9.03
C ILE A 360 -5.92 -10.94 8.34
N ILE A 361 -4.77 -11.54 8.70
CA ILE A 361 -4.32 -12.80 8.07
C ILE A 361 -5.33 -13.95 8.25
N PRO A 362 -5.95 -14.15 9.44
CA PRO A 362 -7.00 -15.15 9.58
C PRO A 362 -8.16 -15.00 8.58
N LYS A 363 -8.56 -13.78 8.23
CA LYS A 363 -9.62 -13.54 7.22
C LYS A 363 -9.23 -14.05 5.84
N TYR A 364 -7.96 -13.87 5.44
CA TYR A 364 -7.45 -14.47 4.20
C TYR A 364 -7.43 -16.00 4.28
N LEU A 365 -7.02 -16.56 5.41
CA LEU A 365 -7.00 -18.02 5.60
C LEU A 365 -8.42 -18.62 5.56
N ASP A 366 -9.38 -17.97 6.20
CA ASP A 366 -10.80 -18.37 6.16
C ASP A 366 -11.35 -18.30 4.73
N LEU A 367 -11.01 -17.23 3.98
CA LEU A 367 -11.38 -17.12 2.58
C LEU A 367 -10.77 -18.22 1.72
N TYR A 368 -9.48 -18.54 1.92
CA TYR A 368 -8.79 -19.59 1.18
C TYR A 368 -9.43 -20.96 1.45
N GLN A 369 -9.69 -21.28 2.71
CA GLN A 369 -10.36 -22.55 3.09
C GLN A 369 -11.76 -22.63 2.49
N LYS A 370 -12.53 -21.54 2.54
CA LYS A 370 -13.87 -21.47 1.95
C LYS A 370 -13.85 -21.70 0.44
N VAL A 371 -12.89 -21.11 -0.29
CA VAL A 371 -12.74 -21.30 -1.74
C VAL A 371 -12.33 -22.71 -2.10
N LEU A 372 -11.45 -23.33 -1.31
CA LEU A 372 -10.97 -24.68 -1.54
C LEU A 372 -12.02 -25.76 -1.18
N ASN A 373 -12.94 -25.49 -0.26
CA ASN A 373 -13.98 -26.42 0.20
C ASN A 373 -15.32 -26.26 -0.54
N LEU A 374 -15.41 -25.38 -1.53
CA LEU A 374 -16.59 -25.18 -2.36
C LEU A 374 -16.70 -26.18 -3.54
N GLU A 375 -16.02 -27.34 -3.45
CA GLU A 375 -16.17 -28.46 -4.40
C GLU A 375 -17.22 -29.44 -3.88
#